data_a63c57b7c305bac509890c67952f7bd1
#
_entry.id   a63c57b7c305bac509890c67952f7bd1
#
_cell.length_a   1.000
_cell.length_b   1.000
_cell.length_c   1.000
_cell.angle_alpha   90.00
_cell.angle_beta   90.00
_cell.angle_gamma   90.00
#
_symmetry.space_group_name_H-M   'P 1'
#
loop_
_entity.id
_entity.type
_entity.pdbx_description
1 polymer ?
#
loop_
_entity_poly.entity_id
_entity_poly.type
_entity_poly.pdbx_seq_one_letter_code
_entity_poly.pdbx_strand_id
1 'polypeptide(L)'
;AAAQIGGVLEPVGALPVIIEDDVLVGGNCGVYEGTVVRERAILAPGTILTGGTVVFDLVRNTRYRRDGTQPLEIPAGAVVVPGTRPVTSGPGKAAGVSLYAPIIVKYRDEKSETAVRLEELLR
;
A
#
# COMPACT_ATOMS: atom_id res chain seq x y z
N ALA A 1 0.14 14.14 7.57
CA ALA A 1 -0.98 14.60 8.37
C ALA A 1 -2.23 13.80 8.06
N ALA A 2 -3.04 13.60 9.05
CA ALA A 2 -4.30 12.88 8.89
C ALA A 2 -4.15 11.42 8.46
N ALA A 3 -2.96 10.87 8.56
CA ALA A 3 -2.80 9.44 8.31
C ALA A 3 -3.30 8.66 9.53
N GLN A 4 -3.84 7.49 9.29
CA GLN A 4 -4.34 6.64 10.35
C GLN A 4 -3.64 5.30 10.31
N ILE A 5 -3.06 4.94 11.44
CA ILE A 5 -2.47 3.63 11.60
C ILE A 5 -3.41 2.88 12.52
N GLY A 6 -4.18 1.98 11.96
CA GLY A 6 -5.28 1.37 12.68
C GLY A 6 -4.85 0.32 13.66
N GLY A 7 -5.34 0.43 14.85
CA GLY A 7 -5.20 -0.64 15.80
C GLY A 7 -6.28 -1.67 15.54
N VAL A 8 -6.12 -2.78 16.19
CA VAL A 8 -7.09 -3.83 16.05
C VAL A 8 -7.95 -3.91 17.29
N LEU A 9 -9.22 -3.75 17.10
CA LEU A 9 -10.13 -3.91 18.22
C LEU A 9 -10.68 -5.29 18.18
N GLU A 10 -10.06 -6.16 17.63
CA GLU A 10 -10.54 -7.25 17.13
C GLU A 10 -10.28 -8.48 17.69
N PRO A 11 -10.93 -9.49 17.25
CA PRO A 11 -10.93 -10.78 17.90
C PRO A 11 -9.53 -11.37 17.92
N VAL A 12 -9.40 -12.36 18.76
CA VAL A 12 -8.19 -13.14 18.85
C VAL A 12 -7.83 -13.65 17.46
N GLY A 13 -6.57 -13.54 17.10
CA GLY A 13 -6.12 -14.00 15.82
C GLY A 13 -5.93 -12.93 14.77
N ALA A 14 -6.38 -11.73 15.07
CA ALA A 14 -6.16 -10.63 14.13
C ALA A 14 -4.68 -10.30 14.07
N LEU A 15 -4.20 -9.93 12.89
CA LEU A 15 -2.81 -9.61 12.70
C LEU A 15 -2.54 -8.14 12.99
N PRO A 16 -1.40 -7.82 13.57
CA PRO A 16 -1.09 -6.42 13.89
C PRO A 16 -0.72 -5.63 12.66
N VAL A 17 -0.65 -4.32 12.84
CA VAL A 17 -0.08 -3.42 11.85
C VAL A 17 1.38 -3.21 12.23
N ILE A 18 2.28 -3.38 11.27
CA ILE A 18 3.70 -3.17 11.52
C ILE A 18 4.23 -2.22 10.46
N ILE A 19 4.85 -1.15 10.91
CA ILE A 19 5.49 -0.19 10.02
C ILE A 19 6.94 -0.09 10.45
N GLU A 20 7.83 -0.50 9.57
CA GLU A 20 9.24 -0.54 9.88
C GLU A 20 9.90 0.83 9.75
N ASP A 21 11.22 0.87 9.94
CA ASP A 21 11.95 2.13 9.98
C ASP A 21 11.97 2.89 8.66
N ASP A 22 12.03 4.19 8.76
CA ASP A 22 12.18 5.08 7.62
C ASP A 22 11.08 4.99 6.56
N VAL A 23 9.91 4.55 6.97
CA VAL A 23 8.75 4.55 6.09
C VAL A 23 8.15 5.96 6.08
N LEU A 24 7.85 6.46 4.88
CA LEU A 24 7.18 7.75 4.75
C LEU A 24 5.70 7.49 4.48
N VAL A 25 4.86 8.06 5.32
CA VAL A 25 3.42 7.88 5.20
C VAL A 25 2.80 9.23 4.84
N GLY A 26 2.27 9.33 3.65
CA GLY A 26 1.66 10.57 3.19
C GLY A 26 0.36 10.87 3.90
N GLY A 27 -0.16 12.07 3.70
CA GLY A 27 -1.38 12.50 4.35
C GLY A 27 -2.58 11.66 3.92
N ASN A 28 -3.52 11.49 4.81
CA ASN A 28 -4.76 10.76 4.56
C ASN A 28 -4.55 9.30 4.15
N CYS A 29 -3.40 8.73 4.49
CA CYS A 29 -3.19 7.31 4.29
C CYS A 29 -3.90 6.53 5.39
N GLY A 30 -4.18 5.28 5.13
CA GLY A 30 -4.70 4.37 6.14
C GLY A 30 -3.94 3.07 6.07
N VAL A 31 -3.46 2.59 7.21
CA VAL A 31 -2.78 1.29 7.28
C VAL A 31 -3.46 0.53 8.40
N TYR A 32 -4.06 -0.58 8.05
CA TYR A 32 -4.90 -1.30 8.97
C TYR A 32 -4.41 -2.73 9.22
N GLU A 33 -5.09 -3.42 10.12
CA GLU A 33 -4.64 -4.73 10.58
C GLU A 33 -4.32 -5.68 9.44
N GLY A 34 -3.33 -6.50 9.67
CA GLY A 34 -2.90 -7.47 8.68
C GLY A 34 -1.96 -6.91 7.62
N THR A 35 -1.38 -5.74 7.89
CA THR A 35 -0.47 -5.12 6.94
C THR A 35 0.89 -4.88 7.57
N VAL A 36 1.94 -5.23 6.84
CA VAL A 36 3.31 -4.97 7.24
C VAL A 36 3.92 -4.08 6.15
N VAL A 37 4.46 -2.94 6.55
CA VAL A 37 5.12 -2.04 5.61
C VAL A 37 6.60 -2.09 5.93
N ARG A 38 7.38 -2.63 5.01
CA ARG A 38 8.81 -2.83 5.25
C ARG A 38 9.57 -1.51 5.16
N GLU A 39 10.79 -1.56 5.66
CA GLU A 39 11.60 -0.35 5.81
C GLU A 39 11.71 0.46 4.52
N ARG A 40 11.80 1.74 4.69
CA ARG A 40 12.03 2.69 3.61
C ARG A 40 10.95 2.74 2.53
N ALA A 41 9.83 2.09 2.72
CA ALA A 41 8.73 2.20 1.77
C ALA A 41 8.12 3.59 1.86
N ILE A 42 7.46 4.01 0.80
CA ILE A 42 6.77 5.30 0.75
C ILE A 42 5.32 5.04 0.37
N LEU A 43 4.42 5.56 1.20
CA LEU A 43 3.00 5.51 0.88
C LEU A 43 2.59 6.92 0.48
N ALA A 44 2.28 7.11 -0.79
CA ALA A 44 1.85 8.42 -1.27
C ALA A 44 0.52 8.80 -0.64
N PRO A 45 0.20 10.09 -0.56
CA PRO A 45 -1.03 10.52 0.09
C PRO A 45 -2.25 9.79 -0.45
N GLY A 46 -3.13 9.41 0.46
CA GLY A 46 -4.37 8.73 0.08
C GLY A 46 -4.25 7.23 -0.13
N THR A 47 -3.11 6.65 0.14
CA THR A 47 -2.95 5.20 0.01
C THR A 47 -3.61 4.49 1.17
N ILE A 48 -4.48 3.55 0.88
CA ILE A 48 -5.21 2.81 1.90
C ILE A 48 -4.86 1.32 1.81
N LEU A 49 -4.37 0.77 2.90
CA LEU A 49 -3.98 -0.64 2.96
C LEU A 49 -4.79 -1.31 4.07
N THR A 50 -5.57 -2.30 3.70
CA THR A 50 -6.35 -3.07 4.66
C THR A 50 -6.02 -4.53 4.49
N GLY A 51 -6.56 -5.38 5.35
CA GLY A 51 -6.33 -6.80 5.24
C GLY A 51 -6.83 -7.42 3.93
N GLY A 52 -7.76 -6.76 3.26
CA GLY A 52 -8.30 -7.28 2.00
C GLY A 52 -7.71 -6.63 0.76
N THR A 53 -6.78 -5.74 0.94
CA THR A 53 -6.21 -5.01 -0.20
C THR A 53 -5.27 -5.88 -1.03
N VAL A 54 -5.34 -5.70 -2.35
CA VAL A 54 -4.38 -6.30 -3.27
C VAL A 54 -3.55 -5.16 -3.84
N VAL A 55 -2.24 -5.28 -3.74
CA VAL A 55 -1.31 -4.25 -4.22
C VAL A 55 -0.61 -4.78 -5.45
N PHE A 56 -0.69 -4.02 -6.55
CA PHE A 56 -0.04 -4.42 -7.79
C PHE A 56 1.33 -3.78 -7.89
N ASP A 57 2.33 -4.60 -8.18
CA ASP A 57 3.71 -4.13 -8.31
C ASP A 57 4.06 -4.13 -9.79
N LEU A 58 4.12 -2.95 -10.39
CA LEU A 58 4.41 -2.81 -11.80
C LEU A 58 5.88 -3.01 -12.11
N VAL A 59 6.74 -2.84 -11.11
CA VAL A 59 8.17 -2.99 -11.31
C VAL A 59 8.55 -4.46 -11.41
N ARG A 60 8.01 -5.25 -10.51
CA ARG A 60 8.34 -6.68 -10.43
C ARG A 60 7.28 -7.56 -11.08
N ASN A 61 6.25 -6.93 -11.63
CA ASN A 61 5.18 -7.63 -12.33
C ASN A 61 4.56 -8.72 -11.45
N THR A 62 4.18 -8.34 -10.26
CA THR A 62 3.54 -9.28 -9.34
C THR A 62 2.55 -8.51 -8.48
N ARG A 63 1.90 -9.20 -7.56
CA ARG A 63 0.97 -8.55 -6.65
C ARG A 63 1.08 -9.18 -5.28
N TYR A 64 0.71 -8.40 -4.29
CA TYR A 64 0.82 -8.81 -2.91
C TYR A 64 -0.54 -8.75 -2.26
N ARG A 65 -0.84 -9.71 -1.41
CA ARG A 65 -2.06 -9.70 -0.65
C ARG A 65 -1.92 -10.62 0.55
N ARG A 66 -2.83 -10.46 1.48
CA ARG A 66 -2.83 -11.31 2.64
C ARG A 66 -3.21 -12.73 2.23
N ASP A 67 -2.58 -13.71 2.86
CA ASP A 67 -2.85 -15.10 2.56
C ASP A 67 -2.89 -15.87 3.87
N GLY A 68 -4.08 -16.22 4.32
CA GLY A 68 -4.25 -16.95 5.58
C GLY A 68 -3.66 -16.17 6.74
N THR A 69 -2.63 -16.73 7.37
CA THR A 69 -1.98 -16.06 8.48
C THR A 69 -0.84 -15.15 8.05
N GLN A 70 -0.56 -15.11 6.74
CA GLN A 70 0.49 -14.24 6.24
C GLN A 70 -0.08 -12.86 5.97
N PRO A 71 0.52 -11.81 6.49
CA PRO A 71 -0.01 -10.45 6.30
C PRO A 71 0.22 -9.96 4.89
N LEU A 72 -0.50 -8.90 4.51
CA LEU A 72 -0.17 -8.16 3.33
C LEU A 72 1.16 -7.46 3.62
N GLU A 73 2.13 -7.67 2.77
CA GLU A 73 3.46 -7.13 3.01
C GLU A 73 3.88 -6.21 1.89
N ILE A 74 4.17 -4.96 2.23
CA ILE A 74 4.69 -4.00 1.26
C ILE A 74 6.21 -4.12 1.30
N PRO A 75 6.85 -4.45 0.18
CA PRO A 75 8.30 -4.68 0.18
C PRO A 75 9.10 -3.45 0.56
N ALA A 76 10.30 -3.68 1.05
CA ALA A 76 11.19 -2.59 1.43
C ALA A 76 11.44 -1.67 0.24
N GLY A 77 11.42 -0.39 0.49
CA GLY A 77 11.71 0.62 -0.52
C GLY A 77 10.62 0.84 -1.56
N ALA A 78 9.51 0.13 -1.48
CA ALA A 78 8.45 0.28 -2.48
C ALA A 78 7.78 1.64 -2.36
N VAL A 79 7.47 2.23 -3.51
CA VAL A 79 6.72 3.49 -3.55
C VAL A 79 5.31 3.14 -4.02
N VAL A 80 4.36 3.31 -3.12
CA VAL A 80 2.97 2.91 -3.34
C VAL A 80 2.12 4.14 -3.55
N VAL A 81 1.32 4.13 -4.60
CA VAL A 81 0.43 5.25 -4.89
C VAL A 81 -1.01 4.74 -5.02
N PRO A 82 -2.00 5.62 -4.82
CA PRO A 82 -3.38 5.25 -5.09
C PRO A 82 -3.56 4.96 -6.57
N GLY A 83 -4.35 3.96 -6.87
CA GLY A 83 -4.62 3.61 -8.26
C GLY A 83 -5.92 2.85 -8.35
N THR A 84 -6.17 2.25 -9.50
CA THR A 84 -7.37 1.46 -9.70
C THR A 84 -7.04 0.24 -10.54
N ARG A 85 -7.93 -0.74 -10.46
CA ARG A 85 -7.88 -1.88 -11.34
C ARG A 85 -9.24 -2.07 -11.99
N PRO A 86 -9.30 -2.43 -13.24
CA PRO A 86 -10.60 -2.61 -13.90
C PRO A 86 -11.28 -3.89 -13.42
N VAL A 87 -12.60 -3.85 -13.38
CA VAL A 87 -13.38 -5.06 -13.15
C VAL A 87 -13.44 -5.79 -14.48
N THR A 88 -13.10 -7.07 -14.46
CA THR A 88 -12.90 -7.81 -15.69
C THR A 88 -14.02 -8.79 -16.05
N SER A 89 -15.07 -8.82 -15.25
CA SER A 89 -16.20 -9.72 -15.53
C SER A 89 -17.49 -9.17 -14.95
N GLY A 90 -18.60 -9.69 -15.45
CA GLY A 90 -19.92 -9.38 -14.92
C GLY A 90 -20.38 -7.95 -15.19
N PRO A 91 -21.37 -7.50 -14.41
CA PRO A 91 -21.94 -6.15 -14.60
C PRO A 91 -20.92 -5.03 -14.46
N GLY A 92 -19.93 -5.21 -13.60
CA GLY A 92 -18.90 -4.19 -13.42
C GLY A 92 -18.08 -3.99 -14.68
N LYS A 93 -17.76 -5.08 -15.38
CA LYS A 93 -17.04 -4.97 -16.63
C LYS A 93 -17.89 -4.26 -17.67
N ALA A 94 -19.13 -4.64 -17.77
CA ALA A 94 -20.02 -4.04 -18.75
C ALA A 94 -20.20 -2.55 -18.50
N ALA A 95 -20.19 -2.13 -17.24
CA ALA A 95 -20.36 -0.73 -16.90
C ALA A 95 -19.07 0.06 -16.92
N GLY A 96 -17.93 -0.59 -17.16
CA GLY A 96 -16.64 0.11 -17.18
C GLY A 96 -16.16 0.53 -15.79
N VAL A 97 -16.51 -0.25 -14.77
CA VAL A 97 -16.17 0.10 -13.40
C VAL A 97 -14.74 -0.32 -13.06
N SER A 98 -14.06 0.53 -12.29
CA SER A 98 -12.74 0.18 -11.75
C SER A 98 -12.82 0.28 -10.23
N LEU A 99 -12.00 -0.50 -9.56
CA LEU A 99 -11.95 -0.52 -8.11
C LEU A 99 -10.61 0.05 -7.64
N TYR A 100 -10.63 0.66 -6.48
CA TYR A 100 -9.40 1.19 -5.89
C TYR A 100 -8.37 0.07 -5.74
N ALA A 101 -7.16 0.34 -6.12
CA ALA A 101 -6.07 -0.59 -5.92
C ALA A 101 -4.76 0.19 -5.79
N PRO A 102 -4.04 0.01 -4.68
CA PRO A 102 -2.73 0.65 -4.54
C PRO A 102 -1.75 0.02 -5.53
N ILE A 103 -0.87 0.85 -6.07
CA ILE A 103 0.06 0.43 -7.11
C ILE A 103 1.48 0.77 -6.69
N ILE A 104 2.38 -0.19 -6.80
CA ILE A 104 3.80 0.08 -6.62
C ILE A 104 4.35 0.50 -7.96
N VAL A 105 4.84 1.72 -8.04
CA VAL A 105 5.31 2.29 -9.30
C VAL A 105 6.82 2.33 -9.42
N LYS A 106 7.53 2.23 -8.31
CA LYS A 106 8.97 2.21 -8.32
C LYS A 106 9.50 1.80 -6.96
N TYR A 107 10.79 1.63 -6.84
CA TYR A 107 11.46 1.35 -5.58
C TYR A 107 12.52 2.41 -5.34
N ARG A 108 12.69 2.76 -4.08
CA ARG A 108 13.77 3.66 -3.69
C ARG A 108 15.04 2.84 -3.77
N ASP A 109 15.89 3.22 -4.67
CA ASP A 109 17.09 2.43 -4.81
C ASP A 109 18.20 2.90 -3.90
N GLU A 110 18.36 4.19 -3.74
CA GLU A 110 19.42 4.69 -2.92
C GLU A 110 19.03 5.92 -2.17
N LYS A 111 19.70 6.16 -1.10
CA LYS A 111 19.46 7.35 -0.35
C LYS A 111 19.73 8.60 -1.17
N SER A 112 20.46 8.43 -2.24
CA SER A 112 20.69 9.54 -3.13
C SER A 112 19.43 9.99 -3.80
N GLU A 113 18.39 9.23 -3.64
CA GLU A 113 17.11 9.59 -4.21
C GLU A 113 16.53 10.78 -3.53
N THR A 114 17.10 11.29 -2.70
CA THR A 114 16.91 12.52 -2.03
C THR A 114 15.53 13.04 -1.79
N ALA A 115 15.50 14.02 -0.94
CA ALA A 115 14.25 14.66 -0.53
C ALA A 115 13.52 15.29 -1.69
N VAL A 116 14.24 15.83 -2.65
CA VAL A 116 13.60 16.49 -3.78
C VAL A 116 12.73 15.52 -4.57
N ARG A 117 13.28 14.35 -4.83
CA ARG A 117 12.53 13.38 -5.57
C ARG A 117 11.36 12.85 -4.79
N LEU A 118 11.59 12.65 -3.50
CA LEU A 118 10.53 12.17 -2.66
C LEU A 118 9.38 13.16 -2.60
N GLU A 119 9.72 14.44 -2.56
CA GLU A 119 8.71 15.47 -2.55
C GLU A 119 7.84 15.42 -3.79
N GLU A 120 8.45 15.20 -4.93
CA GLU A 120 7.72 15.14 -6.17
C GLU A 120 6.74 13.97 -6.17
N LEU A 121 7.16 12.85 -5.63
CA LEU A 121 6.32 11.67 -5.59
C LEU A 121 5.16 11.81 -4.62
N LEU A 122 5.31 12.64 -3.61
CA LEU A 122 4.30 12.77 -2.57
C LEU A 122 3.36 13.95 -2.76
N ARG A 123 3.53 14.71 -3.78
CA ARG A 123 2.66 15.87 -4.03
C ARG A 123 1.26 15.52 -4.48
#